data_6aec24dc122e74b7555666bd4a5aafc8
#
_entry.id   6aec24dc122e74b7555666bd4a5aafc8
#
_cell.length_a   1.000
_cell.length_b   1.000
_cell.length_c   1.000
_cell.angle_alpha   90.00
_cell.angle_beta   90.00
_cell.angle_gamma   90.00
#
_symmetry.space_group_name_H-M   'P 1'
#
loop_
_entity.id
_entity.type
_entity.pdbx_description
1 polymer ?
#
loop_
_entity_poly.entity_id
_entity_poly.type
_entity_poly.pdbx_seq_one_letter_code
_entity_poly.pdbx_strand_id
1 'polypeptide(L)'
;MTLVVSPLAADETADSGPLAVREFQKRVNAYVKLQKQLEAGLGKPKSTPSPEAIAARRQTLARKVRAARAQAKVGDIFTPEVTAEFRRLIGITMNGKEGVQIRASLRSAEPVTVPLGVNDPYPTSVPLQSTPASLLLNLPQLPKELDYRVVGGKLILRDVEANLILDIIQEVGI
;
A
#
# COMPACT_ATOMS: atom_id res chain seq x y z
N MET A 1 -55.75 3.34 -14.46
CA MET A 1 -54.52 2.74 -15.00
C MET A 1 -53.40 3.73 -14.75
N THR A 2 -52.75 3.56 -13.60
CA THR A 2 -51.80 4.54 -13.08
C THR A 2 -50.41 3.96 -13.33
N LEU A 3 -49.65 4.59 -14.24
CA LEU A 3 -48.26 4.26 -14.54
C LEU A 3 -47.38 4.73 -13.38
N VAL A 4 -46.81 3.77 -12.63
CA VAL A 4 -45.74 4.05 -11.65
C VAL A 4 -44.43 4.13 -12.43
N VAL A 5 -43.90 5.34 -12.57
CA VAL A 5 -42.54 5.59 -13.07
C VAL A 5 -41.61 5.38 -11.91
N SER A 6 -40.84 4.28 -11.94
CA SER A 6 -39.71 4.09 -11.02
C SER A 6 -38.63 5.10 -11.35
N PRO A 7 -38.07 5.83 -10.37
CA PRO A 7 -36.89 6.66 -10.61
C PRO A 7 -35.70 5.75 -10.91
N LEU A 8 -35.06 6.00 -12.03
CA LEU A 8 -33.76 5.45 -12.40
C LEU A 8 -32.77 5.79 -11.28
N ALA A 9 -32.19 4.77 -10.66
CA ALA A 9 -31.10 4.96 -9.72
C ALA A 9 -29.94 5.62 -10.50
N ALA A 10 -29.76 6.90 -10.29
CA ALA A 10 -28.64 7.64 -10.85
C ALA A 10 -27.34 7.12 -10.26
N ASP A 11 -26.40 6.90 -11.16
CA ASP A 11 -25.04 6.46 -11.03
C ASP A 11 -24.28 7.06 -9.81
N GLU A 12 -24.47 6.49 -8.62
CA GLU A 12 -23.70 6.82 -7.41
C GLU A 12 -22.24 6.35 -7.49
N THR A 13 -21.88 5.61 -8.56
CA THR A 13 -20.54 5.00 -8.68
C THR A 13 -19.49 5.94 -9.26
N ALA A 14 -19.89 6.99 -9.99
CA ALA A 14 -18.97 7.88 -10.68
C ALA A 14 -18.19 8.85 -9.75
N ASP A 15 -18.71 9.17 -8.58
CA ASP A 15 -18.09 10.13 -7.63
C ASP A 15 -17.36 9.45 -6.46
N SER A 16 -17.53 8.15 -6.27
CA SER A 16 -16.90 7.39 -5.17
C SER A 16 -15.38 7.24 -5.33
N GLY A 17 -14.87 7.13 -6.55
CA GLY A 17 -13.44 6.96 -6.83
C GLY A 17 -12.57 8.12 -6.34
N PRO A 18 -12.85 9.39 -6.71
CA PRO A 18 -12.12 10.55 -6.20
C PRO A 18 -12.20 10.71 -4.68
N LEU A 19 -13.32 10.35 -4.04
CA LEU A 19 -13.47 10.39 -2.59
C LEU A 19 -12.62 9.32 -1.92
N ALA A 20 -12.61 8.09 -2.43
CA ALA A 20 -11.77 7.01 -1.93
C ALA A 20 -10.28 7.35 -2.03
N VAL A 21 -9.83 7.96 -3.14
CA VAL A 21 -8.44 8.41 -3.30
C VAL A 21 -8.09 9.49 -2.28
N ARG A 22 -8.98 10.47 -2.03
CA ARG A 22 -8.76 11.51 -1.02
C ARG A 22 -8.68 10.93 0.39
N GLU A 23 -9.55 9.98 0.72
CA GLU A 23 -9.53 9.31 2.03
C GLU A 23 -8.23 8.51 2.20
N PHE A 24 -7.79 7.79 1.18
CA PHE A 24 -6.51 7.12 1.17
C PHE A 24 -5.36 8.10 1.43
N GLN A 25 -5.28 9.20 0.67
CA GLN A 25 -4.24 10.22 0.84
C GLN A 25 -4.23 10.83 2.24
N LYS A 26 -5.41 11.08 2.82
CA LYS A 26 -5.55 11.57 4.19
C LYS A 26 -4.94 10.60 5.20
N ARG A 27 -5.23 9.30 5.08
CA ARG A 27 -4.71 8.24 5.97
C ARG A 27 -3.20 8.06 5.81
N VAL A 28 -2.71 8.05 4.58
CA VAL A 28 -1.28 8.03 4.26
C VAL A 28 -0.56 9.23 4.87
N ASN A 29 -1.09 10.43 4.69
CA ASN A 29 -0.48 11.65 5.25
C ASN A 29 -0.48 11.64 6.79
N ALA A 30 -1.53 11.14 7.41
CA ALA A 30 -1.59 10.97 8.87
C ALA A 30 -0.50 9.99 9.37
N TYR A 31 -0.32 8.87 8.65
CA TYR A 31 0.75 7.93 8.95
C TYR A 31 2.14 8.57 8.79
N VAL A 32 2.41 9.26 7.69
CA VAL A 32 3.72 9.89 7.43
C VAL A 32 4.03 10.95 8.50
N LYS A 33 3.02 11.70 8.94
CA LYS A 33 3.18 12.63 10.07
C LYS A 33 3.59 11.91 11.35
N LEU A 34 2.94 10.80 11.68
CA LEU A 34 3.31 9.96 12.83
C LEU A 34 4.74 9.44 12.70
N GLN A 35 5.09 8.85 11.55
CA GLN A 35 6.41 8.29 11.28
C GLN A 35 7.51 9.35 11.47
N LYS A 36 7.33 10.57 10.91
CA LYS A 36 8.28 11.67 11.05
C LYS A 36 8.44 12.14 12.51
N GLN A 37 7.35 12.16 13.28
CA GLN A 37 7.42 12.48 14.71
C GLN A 37 8.23 11.43 15.49
N LEU A 38 8.02 10.15 15.20
CA LEU A 38 8.75 9.06 15.84
C LEU A 38 10.23 9.05 15.42
N GLU A 39 10.53 9.35 14.16
CA GLU A 39 11.87 9.47 13.63
C GLU A 39 12.63 10.64 14.24
N ALA A 40 12.01 11.81 14.38
CA ALA A 40 12.60 12.98 15.02
C ALA A 40 13.05 12.68 16.45
N GLY A 41 12.31 11.83 17.17
CA GLY A 41 12.67 11.36 18.51
C GLY A 41 13.86 10.39 18.56
N LEU A 42 14.44 10.01 17.42
CA LEU A 42 15.67 9.19 17.37
C LEU A 42 16.96 10.01 17.29
N GLY A 43 16.84 11.33 17.25
CA GLY A 43 17.97 12.23 17.03
C GLY A 43 18.48 12.22 15.57
N LYS A 44 19.40 13.11 15.26
CA LYS A 44 19.96 13.20 13.92
C LYS A 44 20.93 12.02 13.67
N PRO A 45 20.89 11.39 12.48
CA PRO A 45 21.91 10.40 12.12
C PRO A 45 23.29 11.06 12.07
N LYS A 46 24.33 10.29 12.36
CA LYS A 46 25.71 10.73 12.15
C LYS A 46 25.92 11.01 10.66
N SER A 47 26.83 11.91 10.33
CA SER A 47 27.14 12.31 8.93
C SER A 47 27.56 11.13 8.04
N THR A 48 28.19 10.11 8.63
CA THR A 48 28.57 8.88 7.94
C THR A 48 28.26 7.68 8.85
N PRO A 49 27.00 7.20 8.86
CA PRO A 49 26.64 6.07 9.70
C PRO A 49 27.17 4.75 9.13
N SER A 50 27.63 3.85 10.01
CA SER A 50 27.95 2.49 9.60
C SER A 50 26.69 1.71 9.22
N PRO A 51 26.79 0.61 8.42
CA PRO A 51 25.66 -0.26 8.11
C PRO A 51 24.91 -0.74 9.35
N GLU A 52 25.64 -1.06 10.43
CA GLU A 52 25.08 -1.51 11.69
C GLU A 52 24.27 -0.40 12.38
N ALA A 53 24.77 0.83 12.34
CA ALA A 53 24.05 2.00 12.89
C ALA A 53 22.77 2.30 12.10
N ILE A 54 22.80 2.13 10.77
CA ILE A 54 21.60 2.25 9.93
C ILE A 54 20.58 1.17 10.29
N ALA A 55 21.02 -0.09 10.41
CA ALA A 55 20.16 -1.21 10.78
C ALA A 55 19.55 -1.03 12.18
N ALA A 56 20.35 -0.62 13.17
CA ALA A 56 19.87 -0.36 14.52
C ALA A 56 18.85 0.78 14.58
N ARG A 57 19.06 1.86 13.81
CA ARG A 57 18.11 2.97 13.69
C ARG A 57 16.79 2.49 13.08
N ARG A 58 16.84 1.74 11.98
CA ARG A 58 15.67 1.14 11.33
C ARG A 58 14.87 0.27 12.28
N GLN A 59 15.52 -0.62 13.01
CA GLN A 59 14.88 -1.48 14.01
C GLN A 59 14.23 -0.68 15.13
N THR A 60 14.88 0.39 15.57
CA THR A 60 14.34 1.26 16.63
C THR A 60 13.10 2.01 16.13
N LEU A 61 13.13 2.57 14.90
CA LEU A 61 11.97 3.18 14.28
C LEU A 61 10.82 2.17 14.14
N ALA A 62 11.11 0.97 13.65
CA ALA A 62 10.12 -0.09 13.50
C ALA A 62 9.43 -0.45 14.83
N ARG A 63 10.19 -0.55 15.93
CA ARG A 63 9.60 -0.79 17.26
C ARG A 63 8.68 0.34 17.70
N LYS A 64 9.09 1.59 17.50
CA LYS A 64 8.28 2.77 17.86
C LYS A 64 6.99 2.84 17.02
N VAL A 65 7.09 2.58 15.71
CA VAL A 65 5.92 2.55 14.82
C VAL A 65 4.94 1.45 15.24
N ARG A 66 5.43 0.24 15.51
CA ARG A 66 4.59 -0.86 16.01
C ARG A 66 3.89 -0.50 17.32
N ALA A 67 4.61 0.08 18.25
CA ALA A 67 4.03 0.49 19.54
C ALA A 67 2.93 1.55 19.35
N ALA A 68 3.17 2.55 18.51
CA ALA A 68 2.19 3.59 18.20
C ALA A 68 0.98 3.08 17.41
N ARG A 69 1.14 1.95 16.69
CA ARG A 69 0.11 1.30 15.87
C ARG A 69 -0.26 -0.09 16.38
N ALA A 70 -0.20 -0.32 17.69
CA ALA A 70 -0.45 -1.64 18.29
C ALA A 70 -1.84 -2.20 17.95
N GLN A 71 -2.83 -1.37 17.66
CA GLN A 71 -4.18 -1.76 17.29
C GLN A 71 -4.41 -1.76 15.76
N ALA A 72 -3.36 -1.54 14.96
CA ALA A 72 -3.51 -1.49 13.52
C ALA A 72 -3.87 -2.86 12.94
N LYS A 73 -4.78 -2.86 11.98
CA LYS A 73 -5.29 -4.04 11.31
C LYS A 73 -5.44 -3.81 9.81
N VAL A 74 -5.63 -4.87 9.07
CA VAL A 74 -5.94 -4.81 7.63
C VAL A 74 -7.21 -3.96 7.43
N GLY A 75 -7.16 -3.03 6.48
CA GLY A 75 -8.24 -2.12 6.13
C GLY A 75 -8.20 -0.77 6.86
N ASP A 76 -7.21 -0.53 7.72
CA ASP A 76 -7.10 0.77 8.41
C ASP A 76 -6.68 1.90 7.45
N ILE A 77 -5.90 1.59 6.41
CA ILE A 77 -5.53 2.55 5.35
C ILE A 77 -6.28 2.21 4.07
N PHE A 78 -6.27 0.95 3.68
CA PHE A 78 -7.05 0.42 2.57
C PHE A 78 -8.47 0.07 3.02
N THR A 79 -9.29 1.08 3.36
CA THR A 79 -10.70 0.84 3.69
C THR A 79 -11.43 0.07 2.58
N PRO A 80 -12.60 -0.49 2.82
CA PRO A 80 -13.35 -1.19 1.76
C PRO A 80 -13.53 -0.36 0.49
N GLU A 81 -13.82 0.94 0.63
CA GLU A 81 -14.02 1.87 -0.49
C GLU A 81 -12.70 2.13 -1.22
N VAL A 82 -11.62 2.35 -0.48
CA VAL A 82 -10.26 2.49 -1.04
C VAL A 82 -9.86 1.21 -1.75
N THR A 83 -10.10 0.06 -1.17
CA THR A 83 -9.80 -1.25 -1.76
C THR A 83 -10.55 -1.46 -3.07
N ALA A 84 -11.84 -1.11 -3.12
CA ALA A 84 -12.66 -1.20 -4.33
C ALA A 84 -12.09 -0.31 -5.44
N GLU A 85 -11.73 0.93 -5.13
CA GLU A 85 -11.15 1.85 -6.09
C GLU A 85 -9.78 1.38 -6.59
N PHE A 86 -8.92 0.89 -5.70
CA PHE A 86 -7.61 0.35 -6.09
C PHE A 86 -7.75 -0.86 -7.02
N ARG A 87 -8.68 -1.78 -6.74
CA ARG A 87 -8.97 -2.91 -7.64
C ARG A 87 -9.47 -2.43 -8.99
N ARG A 88 -10.31 -1.40 -9.04
CA ARG A 88 -10.77 -0.79 -10.29
C ARG A 88 -9.60 -0.21 -11.10
N LEU A 89 -8.72 0.57 -10.47
CA LEU A 89 -7.55 1.18 -11.11
C LEU A 89 -6.56 0.12 -11.63
N ILE A 90 -6.31 -0.92 -10.84
CA ILE A 90 -5.49 -2.06 -11.23
C ILE A 90 -6.15 -2.78 -12.41
N GLY A 91 -7.46 -3.01 -12.35
CA GLY A 91 -8.22 -3.65 -13.43
C GLY A 91 -8.11 -2.91 -14.76
N ILE A 92 -8.12 -1.59 -14.77
CA ILE A 92 -7.90 -0.76 -15.97
C ILE A 92 -6.53 -1.10 -16.59
N THR A 93 -5.47 -1.10 -15.77
CA THR A 93 -4.11 -1.43 -16.23
C THR A 93 -4.02 -2.85 -16.75
N MET A 94 -4.60 -3.81 -16.01
CA MET A 94 -4.55 -5.23 -16.33
C MET A 94 -5.33 -5.61 -17.60
N ASN A 95 -6.38 -4.87 -17.93
CA ASN A 95 -7.15 -5.02 -19.16
C ASN A 95 -6.55 -4.24 -20.34
N GLY A 96 -5.56 -3.38 -20.09
CA GLY A 96 -4.84 -2.66 -21.12
C GLY A 96 -3.81 -3.51 -21.87
N LYS A 97 -3.14 -2.89 -22.85
CA LYS A 97 -2.12 -3.55 -23.71
C LYS A 97 -0.97 -4.17 -22.92
N GLU A 98 -0.62 -3.60 -21.79
CA GLU A 98 0.50 -4.04 -20.94
C GLU A 98 0.11 -5.16 -19.96
N GLY A 99 -1.18 -5.42 -19.77
CA GLY A 99 -1.67 -6.39 -18.79
C GLY A 99 -1.14 -7.80 -18.99
N VAL A 100 -0.89 -8.21 -20.25
CA VAL A 100 -0.29 -9.52 -20.55
C VAL A 100 1.14 -9.59 -20.02
N GLN A 101 1.95 -8.55 -20.26
CA GLN A 101 3.35 -8.49 -19.80
C GLN A 101 3.43 -8.40 -18.27
N ILE A 102 2.54 -7.62 -17.67
CA ILE A 102 2.44 -7.51 -16.21
C ILE A 102 2.14 -8.87 -15.60
N ARG A 103 1.13 -9.58 -16.09
CA ARG A 103 0.79 -10.94 -15.62
C ARG A 103 1.94 -11.93 -15.81
N ALA A 104 2.63 -11.89 -16.94
CA ALA A 104 3.79 -12.73 -17.18
C ALA A 104 4.92 -12.45 -16.17
N SER A 105 5.24 -11.18 -15.95
CA SER A 105 6.26 -10.75 -14.97
C SER A 105 5.91 -11.18 -13.53
N LEU A 106 4.65 -11.05 -13.15
CA LEU A 106 4.21 -11.42 -11.79
C LEU A 106 4.13 -12.94 -11.57
N ARG A 107 3.82 -13.73 -12.62
CA ARG A 107 3.83 -15.20 -12.55
C ARG A 107 5.23 -15.79 -12.50
N SER A 108 6.21 -15.14 -13.13
CA SER A 108 7.62 -15.59 -13.06
C SER A 108 8.27 -15.33 -11.70
N ALA A 109 7.55 -14.64 -10.84
CA ALA A 109 7.96 -14.38 -9.48
C ALA A 109 7.93 -15.64 -8.62
N GLU A 110 8.95 -15.84 -7.78
CA GLU A 110 8.93 -16.95 -6.83
C GLU A 110 7.71 -16.86 -5.90
N PRO A 111 7.03 -17.99 -5.63
CA PRO A 111 5.91 -18.00 -4.70
C PRO A 111 6.36 -17.56 -3.31
N VAL A 112 5.71 -16.54 -2.77
CA VAL A 112 5.98 -16.09 -1.39
C VAL A 112 5.14 -16.92 -0.45
N THR A 113 5.78 -17.79 0.31
CA THR A 113 5.15 -18.65 1.32
C THR A 113 5.12 -18.02 2.71
N VAL A 114 5.77 -16.86 2.89
CA VAL A 114 5.83 -16.20 4.20
C VAL A 114 4.50 -15.50 4.48
N PRO A 115 3.89 -15.72 5.66
CA PRO A 115 2.72 -14.97 6.08
C PRO A 115 3.08 -13.49 6.19
N LEU A 116 2.21 -12.61 5.64
CA LEU A 116 2.38 -11.17 5.65
C LEU A 116 1.23 -10.55 6.44
N GLY A 117 1.56 -9.83 7.50
CA GLY A 117 0.60 -9.15 8.37
C GLY A 117 0.90 -7.66 8.52
N VAL A 118 -0.10 -6.90 8.96
CA VAL A 118 0.08 -5.49 9.32
C VAL A 118 1.02 -5.39 10.52
N ASN A 119 1.91 -4.41 10.48
CA ASN A 119 3.00 -4.23 11.44
C ASN A 119 4.11 -5.31 11.40
N ASP A 120 4.03 -6.31 10.53
CA ASP A 120 5.15 -7.22 10.31
C ASP A 120 6.28 -6.56 9.53
N PRO A 121 7.54 -6.97 9.74
CA PRO A 121 8.62 -6.54 8.88
C PRO A 121 8.39 -7.10 7.47
N TYR A 122 8.62 -6.27 6.45
CA TYR A 122 8.63 -6.77 5.08
C TYR A 122 9.81 -7.74 4.93
N PRO A 123 9.59 -8.99 4.48
CA PRO A 123 10.64 -10.01 4.45
C PRO A 123 11.79 -9.62 3.52
N THR A 124 13.01 -9.71 4.00
CA THR A 124 14.23 -9.48 3.17
C THR A 124 14.51 -10.62 2.21
N SER A 125 13.95 -11.81 2.49
CA SER A 125 14.06 -13.01 1.63
C SER A 125 13.11 -12.96 0.42
N VAL A 126 12.10 -12.10 0.46
CA VAL A 126 11.26 -11.84 -0.72
C VAL A 126 12.08 -10.95 -1.64
N PRO A 127 12.41 -11.38 -2.87
CA PRO A 127 13.04 -10.50 -3.82
C PRO A 127 12.24 -9.21 -3.89
N LEU A 128 12.93 -8.08 -3.84
CA LEU A 128 12.29 -6.78 -4.06
C LEU A 128 11.86 -6.73 -5.53
N GLN A 129 10.81 -7.51 -5.85
CA GLN A 129 10.21 -7.44 -7.17
C GLN A 129 9.77 -6.01 -7.39
N SER A 130 10.33 -5.42 -8.42
CA SER A 130 9.86 -4.14 -8.88
C SER A 130 8.40 -4.31 -9.28
N THR A 131 7.52 -3.70 -8.51
CA THR A 131 6.14 -3.54 -8.96
C THR A 131 6.19 -2.92 -10.34
N PRO A 132 5.56 -3.53 -11.37
CA PRO A 132 5.64 -3.01 -12.73
C PRO A 132 5.28 -1.53 -12.76
N ALA A 133 6.14 -0.72 -13.38
CA ALA A 133 5.95 0.74 -13.39
C ALA A 133 4.58 1.15 -13.96
N SER A 134 4.11 0.43 -14.97
CA SER A 134 2.79 0.62 -15.58
C SER A 134 1.63 0.39 -14.59
N LEU A 135 1.78 -0.53 -13.64
CA LEU A 135 0.80 -0.72 -12.58
C LEU A 135 0.77 0.48 -11.62
N LEU A 136 1.94 1.06 -11.31
CA LEU A 136 2.06 2.21 -10.42
C LEU A 136 1.51 3.50 -11.02
N LEU A 137 1.53 3.65 -12.35
CA LEU A 137 1.10 4.88 -13.03
C LEU A 137 -0.37 5.23 -12.77
N ASN A 138 -1.22 4.23 -12.57
CA ASN A 138 -2.65 4.43 -12.32
C ASN A 138 -3.01 4.44 -10.84
N LEU A 139 -2.06 4.14 -9.94
CA LEU A 139 -2.30 4.21 -8.51
C LEU A 139 -2.00 5.62 -7.96
N PRO A 140 -2.67 6.02 -6.86
CA PRO A 140 -2.37 7.27 -6.19
C PRO A 140 -0.88 7.38 -5.83
N GLN A 141 -0.27 8.53 -6.09
CA GLN A 141 1.13 8.76 -5.75
C GLN A 141 1.35 8.71 -4.24
N LEU A 142 2.45 8.10 -3.84
CA LEU A 142 2.86 8.01 -2.45
C LEU A 142 3.94 9.04 -2.11
N PRO A 143 3.99 9.52 -0.85
CA PRO A 143 5.16 10.16 -0.30
C PRO A 143 6.38 9.22 -0.35
N LYS A 144 7.58 9.78 -0.43
CA LYS A 144 8.85 9.04 -0.55
C LYS A 144 9.13 8.05 0.59
N GLU A 145 8.47 8.22 1.72
CA GLU A 145 8.56 7.37 2.90
C GLU A 145 7.88 6.02 2.69
N LEU A 146 7.01 5.91 1.68
CA LEU A 146 6.19 4.73 1.43
C LEU A 146 6.40 4.19 0.02
N ASP A 147 6.17 2.90 -0.15
CA ASP A 147 6.06 2.28 -1.48
C ASP A 147 4.96 1.24 -1.55
N TYR A 148 4.53 0.94 -2.78
CA TYR A 148 3.69 -0.20 -3.07
C TYR A 148 4.55 -1.42 -3.42
N ARG A 149 4.12 -2.59 -2.93
CA ARG A 149 4.69 -3.89 -3.30
C ARG A 149 3.59 -4.84 -3.73
N VAL A 150 3.84 -5.58 -4.79
CA VAL A 150 2.96 -6.67 -5.22
C VAL A 150 3.62 -7.99 -4.87
N VAL A 151 2.96 -8.78 -4.07
CA VAL A 151 3.49 -10.07 -3.59
C VAL A 151 2.38 -11.10 -3.55
N GLY A 152 2.49 -12.15 -4.36
CA GLY A 152 1.52 -13.25 -4.36
C GLY A 152 0.08 -12.79 -4.60
N GLY A 153 -0.16 -11.87 -5.54
CA GLY A 153 -1.49 -11.33 -5.84
C GLY A 153 -2.04 -10.33 -4.81
N LYS A 154 -1.22 -9.91 -3.86
CA LYS A 154 -1.57 -8.90 -2.84
C LYS A 154 -0.88 -7.59 -3.14
N LEU A 155 -1.56 -6.46 -2.90
CA LEU A 155 -0.95 -5.14 -2.87
C LEU A 155 -0.63 -4.77 -1.43
N ILE A 156 0.63 -4.49 -1.18
CA ILE A 156 1.16 -4.13 0.13
C ILE A 156 1.54 -2.65 0.12
N LEU A 157 1.12 -1.92 1.14
CA LEU A 157 1.66 -0.60 1.46
C LEU A 157 2.76 -0.77 2.49
N ARG A 158 3.98 -0.33 2.17
CA ARG A 158 5.17 -0.50 3.02
C ARG A 158 5.77 0.85 3.43
N ASP A 159 6.20 0.96 4.68
CA ASP A 159 7.15 1.97 5.13
C ASP A 159 8.56 1.55 4.72
N VAL A 160 9.21 2.39 3.93
CA VAL A 160 10.55 2.11 3.36
C VAL A 160 11.62 2.16 4.45
N GLU A 161 11.54 3.14 5.34
CA GLU A 161 12.57 3.37 6.38
C GLU A 161 12.45 2.36 7.54
N ALA A 162 11.24 2.17 8.04
CA ALA A 162 10.99 1.18 9.10
C ALA A 162 10.95 -0.26 8.57
N ASN A 163 10.86 -0.46 7.24
CA ASN A 163 10.64 -1.75 6.58
C ASN A 163 9.45 -2.53 7.15
N LEU A 164 8.33 -1.84 7.35
CA LEU A 164 7.11 -2.41 7.92
C LEU A 164 5.97 -2.43 6.91
N ILE A 165 5.17 -3.47 6.99
CA ILE A 165 3.90 -3.57 6.27
C ILE A 165 2.86 -2.72 7.03
N LEU A 166 2.28 -1.75 6.34
CA LEU A 166 1.30 -0.84 6.92
C LEU A 166 -0.12 -1.28 6.72
N ASP A 167 -0.41 -1.82 5.54
CA ASP A 167 -1.71 -2.38 5.17
C ASP A 167 -1.59 -3.25 3.93
N ILE A 168 -2.62 -4.09 3.69
CA ILE A 168 -2.62 -5.10 2.63
C ILE A 168 -4.00 -5.16 1.97
N ILE A 169 -4.03 -5.06 0.65
CA ILE A 169 -5.20 -5.50 -0.13
C ILE A 169 -4.97 -6.96 -0.54
N GLN A 170 -5.84 -7.85 -0.08
CA GLN A 170 -5.85 -9.24 -0.51
C GLN A 170 -6.46 -9.34 -1.92
N GLU A 171 -5.88 -10.19 -2.77
CA GLU A 171 -6.45 -10.51 -4.09
C GLU A 171 -6.77 -9.27 -4.96
N VAL A 172 -5.74 -8.65 -5.51
CA VAL A 172 -5.92 -7.46 -6.37
C VAL A 172 -6.20 -7.82 -7.84
N GLY A 173 -6.47 -9.08 -8.16
CA GLY A 173 -6.89 -9.51 -9.50
C GLY A 173 -5.75 -9.57 -10.53
N ILE A 174 -4.54 -9.87 -10.10
CA ILE A 174 -3.33 -10.01 -10.94
C ILE A 174 -2.78 -11.43 -10.94
#